data_a0741041c2d43767915d84d563543a44
#
_entry.id   a0741041c2d43767915d84d563543a44
#
_cell.length_a   1.000
_cell.length_b   1.000
_cell.length_c   1.000
_cell.angle_alpha   90.00
_cell.angle_beta   90.00
_cell.angle_gamma   90.00
#
_symmetry.space_group_name_H-M   'P 1'
#
loop_
_entity.id
_entity.type
_entity.pdbx_description
1 polymer ?
#
loop_
_entity_poly.entity_id
_entity_poly.type
_entity_poly.pdbx_seq_one_letter_code
_entity_poly.pdbx_strand_id
1 'polypeptide(L)'
;MRRLIVLILTAALLGTCPCQASPSPKYAALTFDDGPSGRFTQRLLDGLQARDVHATFFLCGYRLEDFADLAEQIHRQGHEIGLHGYSHTSMAELSASALQQELEDTLALLPENCPVHLLRPPGGIDAPQVETVCRDMGLSVITWSVDPMDWNTRNTESIETAVMEQIHDGAVILMHDMYDSSVDAALELIDRLQAQGYRFVTVSQLARLRHCPLEPGQVYRRFPP
;
A
#
# COMPACT_ATOMS: atom_id res chain seq x y z
N MET A 1 -10.53 -56.44 65.68
CA MET A 1 -9.63 -55.35 65.19
C MET A 1 -10.07 -54.94 63.74
N ARG A 2 -10.81 -53.83 63.64
CA ARG A 2 -11.30 -53.31 62.34
C ARG A 2 -10.29 -52.30 61.84
N ARG A 3 -9.66 -52.56 60.64
CA ARG A 3 -8.75 -51.62 60.00
C ARG A 3 -9.59 -50.62 59.18
N LEU A 4 -9.48 -49.36 59.56
CA LEU A 4 -10.07 -48.22 58.82
C LEU A 4 -9.17 -47.87 57.62
N ILE A 5 -9.66 -48.01 56.38
CA ILE A 5 -8.95 -47.57 55.16
C ILE A 5 -9.40 -46.13 54.90
N VAL A 6 -8.49 -45.17 55.04
CA VAL A 6 -8.73 -43.78 54.67
C VAL A 6 -8.35 -43.61 53.17
N LEU A 7 -9.35 -43.34 52.33
CA LEU A 7 -9.15 -43.03 50.93
C LEU A 7 -8.87 -41.52 50.81
N ILE A 8 -7.64 -41.16 50.45
CA ILE A 8 -7.28 -39.77 50.14
C ILE A 8 -7.62 -39.50 48.66
N LEU A 9 -8.68 -38.70 48.41
CA LEU A 9 -9.02 -38.20 47.07
C LEU A 9 -8.13 -36.98 46.77
N THR A 10 -7.13 -37.15 45.92
CA THR A 10 -6.37 -36.02 45.35
C THR A 10 -7.16 -35.42 44.19
N ALA A 11 -7.78 -34.27 44.44
CA ALA A 11 -8.41 -33.46 43.35
C ALA A 11 -7.30 -32.77 42.54
N ALA A 12 -7.10 -33.22 41.31
CA ALA A 12 -6.23 -32.53 40.35
C ALA A 12 -6.97 -31.27 39.84
N LEU A 13 -6.53 -30.09 40.29
CA LEU A 13 -6.93 -28.81 39.69
C LEU A 13 -6.31 -28.72 38.27
N LEU A 14 -7.11 -29.03 37.29
CA LEU A 14 -6.81 -28.66 35.89
C LEU A 14 -6.95 -27.14 35.74
N GLY A 15 -5.83 -26.43 35.89
CA GLY A 15 -5.75 -24.99 35.60
C GLY A 15 -6.02 -24.76 34.12
N THR A 16 -7.19 -24.27 33.79
CA THR A 16 -7.46 -23.74 32.47
C THR A 16 -6.67 -22.44 32.28
N CYS A 17 -5.54 -22.54 31.59
CA CYS A 17 -4.80 -21.35 31.16
C CYS A 17 -5.75 -20.57 30.19
N PRO A 18 -6.11 -19.31 30.50
CA PRO A 18 -6.92 -18.54 29.57
C PRO A 18 -6.09 -18.34 28.31
N CYS A 19 -6.55 -18.90 27.20
CA CYS A 19 -6.02 -18.61 25.88
C CYS A 19 -6.31 -17.13 25.62
N GLN A 20 -5.34 -16.25 25.89
CA GLN A 20 -5.42 -14.86 25.48
C GLN A 20 -5.42 -14.84 23.95
N ALA A 21 -6.57 -14.51 23.36
CA ALA A 21 -6.65 -14.27 21.92
C ALA A 21 -5.62 -13.18 21.57
N SER A 22 -4.68 -13.50 20.70
CA SER A 22 -3.77 -12.49 20.17
C SER A 22 -4.60 -11.37 19.52
N PRO A 23 -4.26 -10.10 19.74
CA PRO A 23 -4.98 -8.99 19.11
C PRO A 23 -5.01 -9.21 17.59
N SER A 24 -6.14 -8.91 16.97
CA SER A 24 -6.27 -9.00 15.52
C SER A 24 -5.20 -8.14 14.85
N PRO A 25 -4.53 -8.63 13.79
CA PRO A 25 -3.49 -7.87 13.13
C PRO A 25 -4.06 -6.58 12.52
N LYS A 26 -3.33 -5.49 12.67
CA LYS A 26 -3.60 -4.23 11.97
C LYS A 26 -3.04 -4.32 10.56
N TYR A 27 -3.69 -3.68 9.60
CA TYR A 27 -3.22 -3.67 8.21
C TYR A 27 -3.01 -2.23 7.72
N ALA A 28 -2.03 -2.05 6.85
CA ALA A 28 -1.80 -0.80 6.13
C ALA A 28 -1.31 -1.09 4.71
N ALA A 29 -1.61 -0.21 3.77
CA ALA A 29 -1.02 -0.23 2.43
C ALA A 29 0.05 0.86 2.33
N LEU A 30 1.29 0.43 2.04
CA LEU A 30 2.37 1.33 1.69
C LEU A 30 2.32 1.57 0.19
N THR A 31 2.28 2.82 -0.24
CA THR A 31 2.12 3.18 -1.65
C THR A 31 3.18 4.18 -2.09
N PHE A 32 3.65 4.04 -3.33
CA PHE A 32 4.71 4.88 -3.90
C PHE A 32 4.25 5.48 -5.21
N ASP A 33 4.37 6.81 -5.34
CA ASP A 33 4.00 7.58 -6.50
C ASP A 33 5.23 8.01 -7.32
N ASP A 34 5.02 8.43 -8.56
CA ASP A 34 5.98 9.04 -9.50
C ASP A 34 7.06 8.12 -10.07
N GLY A 35 7.11 6.86 -9.63
CA GLY A 35 8.09 5.89 -10.09
C GLY A 35 7.80 5.31 -11.51
N PRO A 36 8.67 4.42 -11.99
CA PRO A 36 9.93 3.94 -11.38
C PRO A 36 11.06 4.98 -11.43
N SER A 37 12.02 4.89 -10.51
CA SER A 37 13.04 5.92 -10.29
C SER A 37 14.46 5.37 -10.17
N GLY A 38 14.84 4.51 -11.11
CA GLY A 38 16.19 3.95 -11.23
C GLY A 38 16.68 3.31 -9.92
N ARG A 39 17.82 3.78 -9.40
CA ARG A 39 18.45 3.19 -8.21
C ARG A 39 17.59 3.27 -6.93
N PHE A 40 16.67 4.22 -6.84
CA PHE A 40 15.83 4.37 -5.66
C PHE A 40 14.77 3.27 -5.62
N THR A 41 14.05 3.05 -6.72
CA THR A 41 13.09 1.96 -6.85
C THR A 41 13.77 0.61 -6.67
N GLN A 42 14.97 0.38 -7.26
CA GLN A 42 15.71 -0.87 -7.08
C GLN A 42 16.02 -1.13 -5.60
N ARG A 43 16.57 -0.14 -4.90
CA ARG A 43 16.89 -0.27 -3.47
C ARG A 43 15.65 -0.52 -2.61
N LEU A 44 14.54 0.13 -2.95
CA LEU A 44 13.26 -0.10 -2.28
C LEU A 44 12.78 -1.53 -2.48
N LEU A 45 12.80 -2.04 -3.71
CA LEU A 45 12.38 -3.41 -4.04
C LEU A 45 13.22 -4.46 -3.29
N ASP A 46 14.54 -4.28 -3.25
CA ASP A 46 15.43 -5.16 -2.49
C ASP A 46 15.08 -5.15 -0.99
N GLY A 47 14.77 -3.97 -0.45
CA GLY A 47 14.39 -3.79 0.94
C GLY A 47 13.02 -4.37 1.29
N LEU A 48 12.04 -4.24 0.41
CA LEU A 48 10.70 -4.84 0.54
C LEU A 48 10.78 -6.36 0.48
N GLN A 49 11.54 -6.90 -0.45
CA GLN A 49 11.75 -8.35 -0.59
C GLN A 49 12.41 -8.94 0.68
N ALA A 50 13.42 -8.26 1.23
CA ALA A 50 14.10 -8.71 2.46
C ALA A 50 13.16 -8.77 3.69
N ARG A 51 12.04 -8.04 3.66
CA ARG A 51 11.04 -7.95 4.74
C ARG A 51 9.76 -8.73 4.46
N ASP A 52 9.68 -9.42 3.31
CA ASP A 52 8.46 -10.12 2.84
C ASP A 52 7.23 -9.19 2.81
N VAL A 53 7.42 -7.98 2.24
CA VAL A 53 6.38 -6.94 2.17
C VAL A 53 6.04 -6.64 0.73
N HIS A 54 4.74 -6.61 0.43
CA HIS A 54 4.20 -6.12 -0.84
C HIS A 54 3.63 -4.73 -0.68
N ALA A 55 3.84 -3.88 -1.68
CA ALA A 55 3.39 -2.50 -1.75
C ALA A 55 2.61 -2.25 -3.05
N THR A 56 2.01 -1.06 -3.17
CA THR A 56 1.36 -0.60 -4.41
C THR A 56 2.15 0.57 -4.99
N PHE A 57 2.47 0.49 -6.28
CA PHE A 57 3.22 1.51 -7.01
C PHE A 57 2.31 2.18 -8.03
N PHE A 58 2.16 3.50 -7.94
CA PHE A 58 1.43 4.30 -8.92
C PHE A 58 2.44 4.92 -9.90
N LEU A 59 2.53 4.32 -11.09
CA LEU A 59 3.59 4.59 -12.05
C LEU A 59 3.19 5.64 -13.07
N CYS A 60 4.14 6.51 -13.45
CA CYS A 60 4.01 7.48 -14.51
C CYS A 60 4.51 6.92 -15.85
N GLY A 61 3.77 7.16 -16.95
CA GLY A 61 4.12 6.66 -18.27
C GLY A 61 5.50 7.10 -18.75
N TYR A 62 5.84 8.39 -18.60
CA TYR A 62 7.15 8.91 -19.01
C TYR A 62 8.33 8.26 -18.28
N ARG A 63 8.10 7.69 -17.09
CA ARG A 63 9.13 6.93 -16.36
C ARG A 63 9.31 5.52 -16.90
N LEU A 64 8.21 4.92 -17.35
CA LEU A 64 8.23 3.57 -17.91
C LEU A 64 9.08 3.48 -19.18
N GLU A 65 9.20 4.57 -19.96
CA GLU A 65 10.07 4.62 -21.14
C GLU A 65 11.55 4.34 -20.79
N ASP A 66 12.01 4.87 -19.64
CA ASP A 66 13.40 4.73 -19.21
C ASP A 66 13.64 3.52 -18.29
N PHE A 67 12.60 3.03 -17.62
CA PHE A 67 12.72 2.04 -16.54
C PHE A 67 11.73 0.88 -16.66
N ALA A 68 11.45 0.42 -17.88
CA ALA A 68 10.55 -0.72 -18.12
C ALA A 68 10.96 -1.99 -17.35
N ASP A 69 12.26 -2.27 -17.24
CA ASP A 69 12.79 -3.41 -16.51
C ASP A 69 12.43 -3.36 -15.01
N LEU A 70 12.36 -2.16 -14.43
CA LEU A 70 11.94 -1.99 -13.03
C LEU A 70 10.43 -2.22 -12.87
N ALA A 71 9.60 -1.77 -13.81
CA ALA A 71 8.18 -2.07 -13.81
C ALA A 71 7.91 -3.58 -13.89
N GLU A 72 8.68 -4.28 -14.75
CA GLU A 72 8.66 -5.75 -14.82
C GLU A 72 9.07 -6.39 -13.50
N GLN A 73 10.08 -5.85 -12.82
CA GLN A 73 10.51 -6.35 -11.52
C GLN A 73 9.47 -6.11 -10.43
N ILE A 74 8.83 -4.93 -10.38
CA ILE A 74 7.72 -4.61 -9.48
C ILE A 74 6.62 -5.67 -9.64
N HIS A 75 6.19 -5.92 -10.88
CA HIS A 75 5.15 -6.91 -11.17
C HIS A 75 5.56 -8.33 -10.78
N ARG A 76 6.74 -8.80 -11.17
CA ARG A 76 7.23 -10.15 -10.88
C ARG A 76 7.42 -10.42 -9.39
N GLN A 77 7.75 -9.41 -8.59
CA GLN A 77 7.88 -9.53 -7.14
C GLN A 77 6.53 -9.51 -6.42
N GLY A 78 5.40 -9.42 -7.15
CA GLY A 78 4.05 -9.49 -6.58
C GLY A 78 3.56 -8.18 -5.97
N HIS A 79 4.22 -7.07 -6.25
CA HIS A 79 3.69 -5.74 -5.92
C HIS A 79 2.53 -5.39 -6.85
N GLU A 80 1.65 -4.52 -6.38
CA GLU A 80 0.53 -4.03 -7.18
C GLU A 80 0.95 -2.77 -7.95
N ILE A 81 0.53 -2.67 -9.21
CA ILE A 81 0.74 -1.50 -10.04
C ILE A 81 -0.60 -0.80 -10.26
N GLY A 82 -0.60 0.52 -10.07
CA GLY A 82 -1.65 1.45 -10.46
C GLY A 82 -1.10 2.52 -11.41
N LEU A 83 -2.00 3.32 -11.99
CA LEU A 83 -1.65 4.41 -12.89
C LEU A 83 -1.48 5.73 -12.14
N HIS A 84 -0.54 6.57 -12.59
CA HIS A 84 -0.35 7.95 -12.09
C HIS A 84 -0.36 8.99 -13.23
N GLY A 85 -0.99 8.67 -14.36
CA GLY A 85 -0.93 9.42 -15.62
C GLY A 85 0.34 9.12 -16.41
N TYR A 86 0.44 9.71 -17.59
CA TYR A 86 1.64 9.60 -18.41
C TYR A 86 2.65 10.69 -18.05
N SER A 87 2.21 11.95 -18.12
CA SER A 87 3.06 13.14 -17.99
C SER A 87 3.14 13.72 -16.57
N HIS A 88 2.40 13.17 -15.60
CA HIS A 88 2.19 13.74 -14.26
C HIS A 88 1.48 15.12 -14.28
N THR A 89 0.77 15.44 -15.35
CA THR A 89 -0.06 16.66 -15.41
C THR A 89 -1.27 16.53 -14.51
N SER A 90 -1.70 17.66 -13.90
CA SER A 90 -2.95 17.69 -13.12
C SER A 90 -4.13 17.21 -13.99
N MET A 91 -4.75 16.11 -13.58
CA MET A 91 -5.87 15.51 -14.34
C MET A 91 -7.10 16.42 -14.36
N ALA A 92 -7.20 17.39 -13.43
CA ALA A 92 -8.26 18.40 -13.43
C ALA A 92 -8.14 19.39 -14.60
N GLU A 93 -6.94 19.54 -15.18
CA GLU A 93 -6.68 20.43 -16.31
C GLU A 93 -6.90 19.75 -17.67
N LEU A 94 -7.07 18.43 -17.69
CA LEU A 94 -7.25 17.64 -18.90
C LEU A 94 -8.74 17.51 -19.28
N SER A 95 -9.02 17.47 -20.58
CA SER A 95 -10.33 16.99 -21.05
C SER A 95 -10.45 15.48 -20.78
N ALA A 96 -11.67 14.94 -20.75
CA ALA A 96 -11.88 13.50 -20.57
C ALA A 96 -11.14 12.66 -21.61
N SER A 97 -11.11 13.10 -22.87
CA SER A 97 -10.38 12.40 -23.95
C SER A 97 -8.87 12.47 -23.79
N ALA A 98 -8.32 13.61 -23.34
CA ALA A 98 -6.89 13.74 -23.09
C ALA A 98 -6.47 12.90 -21.86
N LEU A 99 -7.29 12.87 -20.82
CA LEU A 99 -7.07 12.02 -19.67
C LEU A 99 -7.09 10.53 -20.04
N GLN A 100 -8.08 10.10 -20.81
CA GLN A 100 -8.15 8.72 -21.29
C GLN A 100 -6.89 8.35 -22.08
N GLN A 101 -6.42 9.22 -22.98
CA GLN A 101 -5.19 8.99 -23.76
C GLN A 101 -3.95 8.86 -22.85
N GLU A 102 -3.77 9.75 -21.85
CA GLU A 102 -2.70 9.65 -20.85
C GLU A 102 -2.67 8.28 -20.15
N LEU A 103 -3.85 7.75 -19.81
CA LEU A 103 -3.96 6.46 -19.14
C LEU A 103 -3.72 5.29 -20.09
N GLU A 104 -4.23 5.35 -21.31
CA GLU A 104 -4.00 4.33 -22.35
C GLU A 104 -2.53 4.25 -22.75
N ASP A 105 -1.86 5.41 -22.93
CA ASP A 105 -0.43 5.47 -23.25
C ASP A 105 0.42 4.88 -22.12
N THR A 106 0.05 5.12 -20.87
CA THR A 106 0.72 4.51 -19.72
C THR A 106 0.50 3.00 -19.66
N LEU A 107 -0.75 2.54 -19.86
CA LEU A 107 -1.09 1.12 -19.88
C LEU A 107 -0.30 0.35 -20.94
N ALA A 108 -0.08 0.95 -22.12
CA ALA A 108 0.65 0.34 -23.23
C ALA A 108 2.14 0.06 -22.92
N LEU A 109 2.71 0.73 -21.91
CA LEU A 109 4.10 0.58 -21.47
C LEU A 109 4.28 -0.39 -20.30
N LEU A 110 3.20 -0.86 -19.70
CA LEU A 110 3.26 -1.78 -18.57
C LEU A 110 3.60 -3.21 -18.99
N PRO A 111 4.11 -4.04 -18.07
CA PRO A 111 4.41 -5.44 -18.32
C PRO A 111 3.22 -6.21 -18.88
N GLU A 112 3.49 -7.19 -19.75
CA GLU A 112 2.44 -8.08 -20.27
C GLU A 112 1.70 -8.80 -19.14
N ASN A 113 0.37 -8.87 -19.24
CA ASN A 113 -0.51 -9.52 -18.25
C ASN A 113 -0.47 -8.88 -16.86
N CYS A 114 0.02 -7.66 -16.71
CA CYS A 114 -0.08 -6.91 -15.46
C CYS A 114 -1.53 -6.43 -15.26
N PRO A 115 -2.24 -6.92 -14.24
CA PRO A 115 -3.60 -6.45 -13.98
C PRO A 115 -3.55 -5.04 -13.35
N VAL A 116 -4.24 -4.09 -13.96
CA VAL A 116 -4.32 -2.71 -13.47
C VAL A 116 -5.78 -2.32 -13.26
N HIS A 117 -6.11 -1.98 -12.03
CA HIS A 117 -7.46 -1.59 -11.61
C HIS A 117 -7.49 -0.31 -10.77
N LEU A 118 -6.33 0.32 -10.58
CA LEU A 118 -6.16 1.47 -9.70
C LEU A 118 -5.60 2.66 -10.46
N LEU A 119 -6.12 3.83 -10.15
CA LEU A 119 -5.58 5.13 -10.53
C LEU A 119 -5.35 5.96 -9.27
N ARG A 120 -4.25 6.69 -9.23
CA ARG A 120 -4.07 7.82 -8.31
C ARG A 120 -3.82 9.07 -9.14
N PRO A 121 -4.69 10.10 -9.05
CA PRO A 121 -4.44 11.37 -9.73
C PRO A 121 -3.23 12.09 -9.11
N PRO A 122 -2.35 12.71 -9.92
CA PRO A 122 -1.31 13.59 -9.42
C PRO A 122 -1.84 14.63 -8.44
N GLY A 123 -1.18 14.77 -7.27
CA GLY A 123 -1.63 15.63 -6.19
C GLY A 123 -2.92 15.21 -5.50
N GLY A 124 -3.51 14.06 -5.82
CA GLY A 124 -4.76 13.56 -5.25
C GLY A 124 -5.98 14.42 -5.59
N ILE A 125 -5.90 15.24 -6.64
CA ILE A 125 -6.95 16.17 -7.03
C ILE A 125 -8.09 15.40 -7.69
N ASP A 126 -9.25 15.50 -7.07
CA ASP A 126 -10.50 14.94 -7.58
C ASP A 126 -11.14 15.90 -8.59
N ALA A 127 -11.65 15.32 -9.70
CA ALA A 127 -12.35 16.07 -10.73
C ALA A 127 -13.39 15.16 -11.42
N PRO A 128 -14.56 15.70 -11.82
CA PRO A 128 -15.66 14.90 -12.38
C PRO A 128 -15.27 14.04 -13.58
N GLN A 129 -14.34 14.53 -14.44
CA GLN A 129 -13.85 13.77 -15.59
C GLN A 129 -13.01 12.58 -15.15
N VAL A 130 -12.27 12.66 -14.04
CA VAL A 130 -11.49 11.54 -13.47
C VAL A 130 -12.42 10.39 -13.12
N GLU A 131 -13.48 10.66 -12.33
CA GLU A 131 -14.46 9.63 -11.96
C GLU A 131 -15.11 8.98 -13.18
N THR A 132 -15.46 9.79 -14.19
CA THR A 132 -16.10 9.29 -15.42
C THR A 132 -15.18 8.41 -16.22
N VAL A 133 -13.96 8.86 -16.52
CA VAL A 133 -12.97 8.09 -17.29
C VAL A 133 -12.56 6.83 -16.54
N CYS A 134 -12.36 6.92 -15.22
CA CYS A 134 -12.04 5.75 -14.40
C CYS A 134 -13.15 4.71 -14.42
N ARG A 135 -14.43 5.14 -14.36
CA ARG A 135 -15.58 4.23 -14.46
C ARG A 135 -15.59 3.50 -15.80
N ASP A 136 -15.39 4.24 -16.88
CA ASP A 136 -15.41 3.69 -18.25
C ASP A 136 -14.23 2.74 -18.51
N MET A 137 -13.08 2.99 -17.87
CA MET A 137 -11.87 2.17 -17.99
C MET A 137 -11.77 1.04 -16.94
N GLY A 138 -12.72 0.93 -16.03
CA GLY A 138 -12.70 -0.10 -14.96
C GLY A 138 -11.70 0.18 -13.84
N LEU A 139 -11.31 1.44 -13.61
CA LEU A 139 -10.34 1.87 -12.61
C LEU A 139 -11.01 2.45 -11.36
N SER A 140 -10.52 2.10 -10.18
CA SER A 140 -10.87 2.72 -8.91
C SER A 140 -9.85 3.79 -8.54
N VAL A 141 -10.32 4.92 -8.00
CA VAL A 141 -9.44 6.04 -7.63
C VAL A 141 -8.97 5.87 -6.20
N ILE A 142 -7.65 5.90 -6.00
CA ILE A 142 -7.02 5.72 -4.69
C ILE A 142 -6.28 7.00 -4.31
N THR A 143 -6.66 7.61 -3.20
CA THR A 143 -5.89 8.66 -2.56
C THR A 143 -5.20 8.10 -1.30
N TRP A 144 -4.99 8.90 -0.24
CA TRP A 144 -4.29 8.47 0.97
C TRP A 144 -4.93 9.04 2.23
N SER A 145 -4.61 8.43 3.35
CA SER A 145 -5.02 8.89 4.68
C SER A 145 -3.83 9.22 5.58
N VAL A 146 -2.61 8.90 5.14
CA VAL A 146 -1.36 9.25 5.81
C VAL A 146 -0.43 9.89 4.78
N ASP A 147 -0.04 11.13 5.02
CA ASP A 147 0.85 11.91 4.16
C ASP A 147 2.02 12.46 4.99
N PRO A 148 3.22 11.88 4.85
CA PRO A 148 4.41 12.36 5.55
C PRO A 148 5.07 13.55 4.86
N MET A 149 4.59 14.01 3.71
CA MET A 149 5.20 15.08 2.91
C MET A 149 6.67 14.80 2.57
N ASP A 150 7.01 13.54 2.26
CA ASP A 150 8.37 13.05 2.05
C ASP A 150 9.08 13.74 0.88
N TRP A 151 8.34 14.06 -0.18
CA TRP A 151 8.81 14.82 -1.34
C TRP A 151 9.28 16.23 -0.98
N ASN A 152 8.73 16.82 0.09
CA ASN A 152 9.01 18.17 0.53
C ASN A 152 10.09 18.21 1.62
N THR A 153 9.94 17.39 2.67
CA THR A 153 10.85 17.42 3.83
C THR A 153 12.22 16.81 3.53
N ARG A 154 12.26 15.72 2.75
CA ARG A 154 13.47 14.97 2.39
C ARG A 154 14.36 14.65 3.60
N ASN A 155 13.76 14.41 4.74
CA ASN A 155 14.42 14.07 6.00
C ASN A 155 13.76 12.80 6.58
N THR A 156 14.54 11.74 6.71
CA THR A 156 14.08 10.41 7.14
C THR A 156 13.34 10.47 8.49
N GLU A 157 13.92 11.10 9.51
CA GLU A 157 13.31 11.18 10.85
C GLU A 157 11.98 11.94 10.85
N SER A 158 11.91 13.05 10.08
CA SER A 158 10.67 13.83 9.93
C SER A 158 9.56 13.01 9.24
N ILE A 159 9.92 12.25 8.19
CA ILE A 159 9.00 11.37 7.47
C ILE A 159 8.47 10.29 8.41
N GLU A 160 9.35 9.60 9.13
CA GLU A 160 8.95 8.58 10.09
C GLU A 160 8.05 9.14 11.18
N THR A 161 8.40 10.28 11.77
CA THR A 161 7.60 10.94 12.81
C THR A 161 6.20 11.24 12.29
N ALA A 162 6.08 11.83 11.10
CA ALA A 162 4.80 12.17 10.50
C ALA A 162 3.91 10.94 10.23
N VAL A 163 4.50 9.83 9.76
CA VAL A 163 3.76 8.58 9.59
C VAL A 163 3.32 8.02 10.94
N MET A 164 4.23 7.96 11.92
CA MET A 164 3.93 7.39 13.23
C MET A 164 2.84 8.15 14.00
N GLU A 165 2.69 9.46 13.76
CA GLU A 165 1.63 10.28 14.34
C GLU A 165 0.26 10.05 13.68
N GLN A 166 0.24 9.69 12.39
CA GLN A 166 -0.98 9.57 11.59
C GLN A 166 -1.46 8.13 11.41
N ILE A 167 -0.60 7.14 11.60
CA ILE A 167 -0.89 5.74 11.28
C ILE A 167 -2.10 5.18 12.03
N HIS A 168 -2.94 4.47 11.34
CA HIS A 168 -4.11 3.78 11.87
C HIS A 168 -4.37 2.49 11.10
N ASP A 169 -5.17 1.60 11.67
CA ASP A 169 -5.56 0.35 11.00
C ASP A 169 -6.41 0.66 9.75
N GLY A 170 -6.02 0.10 8.61
CA GLY A 170 -6.63 0.37 7.31
C GLY A 170 -6.09 1.59 6.59
N ALA A 171 -4.96 2.14 7.03
CA ALA A 171 -4.32 3.31 6.39
C ALA A 171 -3.80 3.00 4.99
N VAL A 172 -3.89 3.99 4.12
CA VAL A 172 -3.13 4.09 2.85
C VAL A 172 -2.09 5.19 3.04
N ILE A 173 -0.81 4.83 2.97
CA ILE A 173 0.32 5.71 3.22
C ILE A 173 0.89 6.17 1.87
N LEU A 174 0.93 7.48 1.64
CA LEU A 174 1.59 8.09 0.49
C LEU A 174 3.08 8.23 0.74
N MET A 175 3.89 7.78 -0.20
CA MET A 175 5.34 8.05 -0.27
C MET A 175 5.76 8.14 -1.74
N HIS A 176 7.05 8.47 -1.97
CA HIS A 176 7.65 8.54 -3.30
C HIS A 176 8.99 7.80 -3.31
N ASP A 177 9.23 6.97 -4.33
CA ASP A 177 10.49 6.21 -4.45
C ASP A 177 11.56 6.97 -5.25
N MET A 178 11.65 8.29 -5.03
CA MET A 178 12.52 9.21 -5.78
C MET A 178 13.69 9.77 -4.98
N TYR A 179 13.74 9.52 -3.66
CA TYR A 179 14.74 10.09 -2.76
C TYR A 179 15.29 9.04 -1.79
N ASP A 180 16.59 9.13 -1.45
CA ASP A 180 17.20 8.24 -0.45
C ASP A 180 16.46 8.31 0.88
N SER A 181 16.08 9.53 1.33
CA SER A 181 15.36 9.74 2.60
C SER A 181 13.99 9.06 2.64
N SER A 182 13.26 9.05 1.53
CA SER A 182 11.96 8.37 1.44
C SER A 182 12.11 6.86 1.50
N VAL A 183 13.11 6.31 0.77
CA VAL A 183 13.39 4.87 0.80
C VAL A 183 13.86 4.42 2.17
N ASP A 184 14.78 5.17 2.81
CA ASP A 184 15.25 4.86 4.16
C ASP A 184 14.08 4.87 5.15
N ALA A 185 13.28 5.94 5.14
CA ALA A 185 12.11 6.04 6.01
C ALA A 185 11.10 4.91 5.78
N ALA A 186 10.82 4.55 4.53
CA ALA A 186 9.89 3.46 4.22
C ALA A 186 10.35 2.14 4.82
N LEU A 187 11.63 1.79 4.67
CA LEU A 187 12.19 0.53 5.18
C LEU A 187 12.23 0.50 6.72
N GLU A 188 12.59 1.61 7.38
CA GLU A 188 12.55 1.71 8.83
C GLU A 188 11.12 1.69 9.39
N LEU A 189 10.17 2.36 8.73
CA LEU A 189 8.76 2.33 9.08
C LEU A 189 8.17 0.92 9.02
N ILE A 190 8.54 0.13 8.01
CA ILE A 190 8.12 -1.27 7.92
C ILE A 190 8.56 -2.02 9.17
N ASP A 191 9.83 -1.95 9.53
CA ASP A 191 10.38 -2.67 10.69
C ASP A 191 9.69 -2.23 11.98
N ARG A 192 9.51 -0.92 12.19
CA ARG A 192 8.86 -0.35 13.38
C ARG A 192 7.37 -0.72 13.49
N LEU A 193 6.63 -0.66 12.38
CA LEU A 193 5.19 -0.94 12.37
C LEU A 193 4.90 -2.43 12.45
N GLN A 194 5.71 -3.29 11.83
CA GLN A 194 5.62 -4.74 12.01
C GLN A 194 5.82 -5.13 13.49
N ALA A 195 6.77 -4.49 14.19
CA ALA A 195 6.96 -4.69 15.63
C ALA A 195 5.74 -4.25 16.47
N GLN A 196 4.87 -3.36 15.95
CA GLN A 196 3.62 -2.93 16.57
C GLN A 196 2.38 -3.74 16.12
N GLY A 197 2.60 -4.83 15.37
CA GLY A 197 1.54 -5.73 14.92
C GLY A 197 0.85 -5.32 13.63
N TYR A 198 1.41 -4.37 12.88
CA TYR A 198 0.94 -4.06 11.53
C TYR A 198 1.43 -5.12 10.54
N ARG A 199 0.59 -5.37 9.52
CA ARG A 199 0.94 -6.13 8.32
C ARG A 199 0.74 -5.23 7.11
N PHE A 200 1.77 -5.17 6.27
CA PHE A 200 1.69 -4.44 5.02
C PHE A 200 1.13 -5.34 3.91
N VAL A 201 0.20 -4.78 3.16
CA VAL A 201 -0.49 -5.45 2.05
C VAL A 201 -0.69 -4.44 0.92
N THR A 202 -0.97 -4.91 -0.29
CA THR A 202 -1.33 -4.00 -1.39
C THR A 202 -2.72 -3.36 -1.16
N VAL A 203 -3.04 -2.28 -1.86
CA VAL A 203 -4.33 -1.60 -1.74
C VAL A 203 -5.48 -2.57 -2.02
N SER A 204 -5.42 -3.35 -3.10
CA SER A 204 -6.46 -4.31 -3.42
C SER A 204 -6.55 -5.46 -2.40
N GLN A 205 -5.43 -5.87 -1.80
CA GLN A 205 -5.45 -6.85 -0.71
C GLN A 205 -6.10 -6.25 0.54
N LEU A 206 -5.77 -5.00 0.87
CA LEU A 206 -6.37 -4.29 2.00
C LEU A 206 -7.88 -4.15 1.85
N ALA A 207 -8.36 -3.74 0.66
CA ALA A 207 -9.78 -3.64 0.34
C ALA A 207 -10.49 -4.99 0.52
N ARG A 208 -9.91 -6.09 0.02
CA ARG A 208 -10.46 -7.45 0.20
C ARG A 208 -10.53 -7.87 1.67
N LEU A 209 -9.46 -7.63 2.44
CA LEU A 209 -9.42 -7.95 3.88
C LEU A 209 -10.47 -7.18 4.69
N ARG A 210 -10.88 -6.00 4.20
CA ARG A 210 -11.91 -5.15 4.82
C ARG A 210 -13.30 -5.33 4.21
N HIS A 211 -13.48 -6.32 3.35
CA HIS A 211 -14.75 -6.56 2.65
C HIS A 211 -15.30 -5.31 1.96
N CYS A 212 -14.42 -4.44 1.47
CA CYS A 212 -14.73 -3.21 0.77
C CYS A 212 -14.41 -3.40 -0.72
N PRO A 213 -15.39 -3.77 -1.57
CA PRO A 213 -15.14 -3.92 -3.00
C PRO A 213 -14.71 -2.57 -3.60
N LEU A 214 -13.73 -2.64 -4.49
CA LEU A 214 -13.28 -1.48 -5.25
C LEU A 214 -14.17 -1.33 -6.49
N GLU A 215 -14.95 -0.25 -6.51
CA GLU A 215 -15.87 0.05 -7.62
C GLU A 215 -15.24 1.07 -8.57
N PRO A 216 -15.30 0.87 -9.89
CA PRO A 216 -14.76 1.79 -10.88
C PRO A 216 -15.35 3.21 -10.75
N GLY A 217 -14.48 4.22 -10.80
CA GLY A 217 -14.83 5.62 -10.67
C GLY A 217 -15.07 6.10 -9.22
N GLN A 218 -15.01 5.20 -8.23
CA GLN A 218 -15.14 5.58 -6.82
C GLN A 218 -13.78 5.92 -6.20
N VAL A 219 -13.79 6.86 -5.24
CA VAL A 219 -12.58 7.36 -4.56
C VAL A 219 -12.45 6.71 -3.19
N TYR A 220 -11.29 6.13 -2.91
CA TYR A 220 -10.94 5.49 -1.64
C TYR A 220 -9.71 6.14 -1.03
N ARG A 221 -9.77 6.43 0.27
CA ARG A 221 -8.67 7.06 1.02
C ARG A 221 -8.08 6.16 2.10
N ARG A 222 -8.87 5.24 2.61
CA ARG A 222 -8.54 4.28 3.68
C ARG A 222 -9.55 3.15 3.68
N PHE A 223 -9.23 2.06 4.37
CA PHE A 223 -10.07 0.88 4.50
C PHE A 223 -10.20 0.51 5.99
N PRO A 224 -11.15 1.11 6.71
CA PRO A 224 -11.31 0.88 8.15
C PRO A 224 -11.69 -0.58 8.46
N PRO A 225 -11.47 -1.04 9.72
CA PRO A 225 -11.87 -2.37 10.17
C PRO A 225 -13.35 -2.66 10.03
#